data_e0c24d3103802df9a9d59b3ef7854772
#
_entry.id   e0c24d3103802df9a9d59b3ef7854772
#
_cell.length_a   1.000
_cell.length_b   1.000
_cell.length_c   1.000
_cell.angle_alpha   90.00
_cell.angle_beta   90.00
_cell.angle_gamma   90.00
#
_symmetry.space_group_name_H-M   'P 1'
#
loop_
_entity.id
_entity.type
_entity.pdbx_description
1 polymer ?
#
loop_
_entity_poly.entity_id
_entity_poly.type
_entity_poly.pdbx_seq_one_letter_code
_entity_poly.pdbx_strand_id
1 'polypeptide(L)'
;MLNDPKKTSLSLTHNGDEIRISLPKNAFDEAQGLVVIAAEYEGDLTITDQTLTPNKDDQIKLPVSKSRFNKMNMSYDPKFGSTHKIAMPWDQGGNTIIWNLRINTPGEYKVISHQAFAPGLEGARYQIRVNHQQLEAAPVITQHGRDFFSVDIGMVQFDEPGDYKLQLMMLDGARAIKGASKDRSGYHREFSLQSVELHLDK
;
A
#
# COMPACT_ATOMS: atom_id res chain seq x y z
N MET A 1 6.28 -18.90 20.37
CA MET A 1 6.75 -19.23 19.00
C MET A 1 6.44 -20.70 18.74
N LEU A 2 5.89 -21.05 17.59
CA LEU A 2 5.49 -22.44 17.29
C LEU A 2 6.65 -23.41 17.12
N ASN A 3 7.79 -22.90 16.66
CA ASN A 3 9.03 -23.68 16.50
C ASN A 3 9.92 -23.71 17.75
N ASP A 4 9.48 -23.14 18.86
CA ASP A 4 10.13 -23.23 20.17
C ASP A 4 9.50 -24.38 20.97
N PRO A 5 10.26 -25.46 21.32
CA PRO A 5 9.73 -26.58 22.09
C PRO A 5 9.21 -26.18 23.47
N LYS A 6 9.73 -25.10 24.04
CA LYS A 6 9.31 -24.57 25.35
C LYS A 6 8.07 -23.67 25.24
N LYS A 7 7.61 -23.34 24.05
CA LYS A 7 6.48 -22.42 23.81
C LYS A 7 6.62 -21.14 24.62
N THR A 8 7.79 -20.50 24.57
CA THR A 8 8.09 -19.30 25.34
C THR A 8 7.08 -18.21 25.06
N SER A 9 6.47 -17.67 26.09
CA SER A 9 5.56 -16.53 25.98
C SER A 9 6.33 -15.29 25.55
N LEU A 10 5.77 -14.55 24.61
CA LEU A 10 6.33 -13.29 24.09
C LEU A 10 5.66 -12.10 24.78
N SER A 11 6.42 -11.05 25.02
CA SER A 11 5.84 -9.81 25.51
C SER A 11 5.07 -9.11 24.39
N LEU A 12 3.88 -8.63 24.73
CA LEU A 12 2.96 -7.94 23.85
C LEU A 12 2.67 -6.56 24.45
N THR A 13 2.78 -5.52 23.64
CA THR A 13 2.39 -4.17 24.03
C THR A 13 1.39 -3.61 23.03
N HIS A 14 0.36 -2.94 23.56
CA HIS A 14 -0.62 -2.21 22.78
C HIS A 14 -0.19 -0.74 22.65
N ASN A 15 -0.27 -0.20 21.44
CA ASN A 15 -0.06 1.21 21.19
C ASN A 15 -1.14 1.68 20.18
N GLY A 16 -2.29 2.07 20.71
CA GLY A 16 -3.47 2.38 19.89
C GLY A 16 -3.94 1.15 19.12
N ASP A 17 -3.98 1.26 17.78
CA ASP A 17 -4.40 0.18 16.89
C ASP A 17 -3.27 -0.82 16.55
N GLU A 18 -2.09 -0.62 17.10
CA GLU A 18 -0.94 -1.47 16.84
C GLU A 18 -0.66 -2.42 18.01
N ILE A 19 -0.40 -3.67 17.68
CA ILE A 19 0.13 -4.67 18.61
C ILE A 19 1.61 -4.88 18.27
N ARG A 20 2.48 -4.62 19.24
CA ARG A 20 3.91 -4.86 19.11
C ARG A 20 4.31 -6.09 19.90
N ILE A 21 4.91 -7.06 19.22
CA ILE A 21 5.41 -8.31 19.81
C ILE A 21 6.94 -8.23 19.81
N SER A 22 7.54 -8.36 21.00
CA SER A 22 8.99 -8.37 21.15
C SER A 22 9.53 -9.80 21.02
N LEU A 23 10.45 -10.00 20.10
CA LEU A 23 11.13 -11.29 19.91
C LEU A 23 12.44 -11.33 20.68
N PRO A 24 12.86 -12.50 21.21
CA PRO A 24 14.20 -12.72 21.74
C PRO A 24 15.28 -12.41 20.67
N LYS A 25 16.45 -11.94 21.11
CA LYS A 25 17.55 -11.55 20.18
C LYS A 25 18.00 -12.67 19.25
N ASN A 26 17.92 -13.92 19.72
CA ASN A 26 18.33 -15.12 18.99
C ASN A 26 17.18 -15.85 18.29
N ALA A 27 15.97 -15.26 18.27
CA ALA A 27 14.79 -15.94 17.72
C ALA A 27 14.95 -16.38 16.27
N PHE A 28 15.65 -15.59 15.45
CA PHE A 28 15.90 -15.91 14.03
C PHE A 28 16.98 -16.96 13.84
N ASP A 29 18.03 -16.96 14.69
CA ASP A 29 19.11 -17.93 14.63
C ASP A 29 18.62 -19.31 15.03
N GLU A 30 17.87 -19.41 16.12
CA GLU A 30 17.27 -20.66 16.61
C GLU A 30 16.21 -21.21 15.66
N ALA A 31 15.49 -20.33 14.96
CA ALA A 31 14.45 -20.69 14.01
C ALA A 31 14.95 -20.98 12.59
N GLN A 32 16.28 -20.95 12.36
CA GLN A 32 16.86 -21.13 11.02
C GLN A 32 16.24 -20.19 9.97
N GLY A 33 15.94 -18.96 10.36
CA GLY A 33 15.39 -17.92 9.50
C GLY A 33 13.85 -17.87 9.40
N LEU A 34 13.12 -18.83 9.99
CA LEU A 34 11.65 -18.80 10.01
C LEU A 34 11.14 -18.72 11.46
N VAL A 35 10.50 -17.61 11.82
CA VAL A 35 9.83 -17.43 13.10
C VAL A 35 8.32 -17.47 12.90
N VAL A 36 7.64 -18.39 13.57
CA VAL A 36 6.18 -18.48 13.56
C VAL A 36 5.65 -18.15 14.95
N ILE A 37 4.78 -17.16 15.03
CA ILE A 37 4.13 -16.69 16.25
C ILE A 37 2.68 -17.16 16.23
N ALA A 38 2.22 -17.84 17.30
CA ALA A 38 0.81 -18.09 17.53
C ALA A 38 0.28 -17.03 18.50
N ALA A 39 -0.83 -16.38 18.15
CA ALA A 39 -1.58 -15.51 19.04
C ALA A 39 -2.89 -16.20 19.42
N GLU A 40 -3.11 -16.36 20.71
CA GLU A 40 -4.40 -16.81 21.26
C GLU A 40 -5.15 -15.58 21.75
N TYR A 41 -6.45 -15.51 21.45
CA TYR A 41 -7.31 -14.39 21.86
C TYR A 41 -8.64 -14.93 22.39
N GLU A 42 -9.26 -14.18 23.27
CA GLU A 42 -10.60 -14.46 23.79
C GLU A 42 -11.62 -13.56 23.09
N GLY A 43 -12.74 -14.14 22.70
CA GLY A 43 -13.86 -13.45 22.03
C GLY A 43 -13.86 -13.58 20.52
N ASP A 44 -14.73 -12.84 19.87
CA ASP A 44 -14.88 -12.85 18.41
C ASP A 44 -13.88 -11.91 17.74
N LEU A 45 -13.15 -12.41 16.75
CA LEU A 45 -12.26 -11.60 15.93
C LEU A 45 -13.10 -10.80 14.92
N THR A 46 -13.25 -9.52 15.18
CA THR A 46 -13.89 -8.61 14.23
C THR A 46 -12.83 -7.84 13.44
N ILE A 47 -12.77 -8.09 12.13
CA ILE A 47 -11.95 -7.28 11.23
C ILE A 47 -12.78 -6.07 10.82
N THR A 48 -12.50 -4.93 11.43
CA THR A 48 -13.16 -3.67 11.05
C THR A 48 -12.41 -3.01 9.91
N ASP A 49 -13.12 -2.64 8.86
CA ASP A 49 -12.57 -1.79 7.81
C ASP A 49 -12.19 -0.44 8.39
N GLN A 50 -10.90 -0.12 8.32
CA GLN A 50 -10.46 1.18 8.76
C GLN A 50 -10.91 2.25 7.77
N THR A 51 -11.72 3.19 8.22
CA THR A 51 -12.05 4.42 7.47
C THR A 51 -11.02 5.49 7.83
N LEU A 52 -10.31 5.99 6.84
CA LEU A 52 -9.29 7.03 6.99
C LEU A 52 -9.96 8.40 6.99
N THR A 53 -9.60 9.24 7.94
CA THR A 53 -10.21 10.56 8.15
C THR A 53 -9.22 11.68 7.87
N PRO A 54 -9.70 12.89 7.52
CA PRO A 54 -8.84 14.06 7.35
C PRO A 54 -8.10 14.42 8.64
N ASN A 55 -6.92 14.98 8.48
CA ASN A 55 -6.20 15.68 9.54
C ASN A 55 -6.80 17.10 9.74
N LYS A 56 -6.18 17.90 10.62
CA LYS A 56 -6.59 19.28 10.92
C LYS A 56 -6.50 20.25 9.72
N ASP A 57 -5.76 19.90 8.70
CA ASP A 57 -5.52 20.71 7.49
C ASP A 57 -6.37 20.22 6.30
N ASP A 58 -7.40 19.40 6.56
CA ASP A 58 -8.27 18.76 5.58
C ASP A 58 -7.49 17.85 4.56
N GLN A 59 -6.38 17.29 5.01
CA GLN A 59 -5.61 16.34 4.21
C GLN A 59 -5.90 14.91 4.67
N ILE A 60 -6.07 14.01 3.73
CA ILE A 60 -6.28 12.59 4.00
C ILE A 60 -5.11 11.81 3.43
N LYS A 61 -4.38 11.11 4.30
CA LYS A 61 -3.31 10.20 3.89
C LYS A 61 -3.84 8.79 3.84
N LEU A 62 -3.68 8.14 2.69
CA LEU A 62 -4.11 6.79 2.37
C LEU A 62 -2.88 5.88 2.22
N PRO A 63 -2.24 5.45 3.31
CA PRO A 63 -1.07 4.58 3.24
C PRO A 63 -1.50 3.20 2.77
N VAL A 64 -0.62 2.54 2.03
CA VAL A 64 -0.90 1.22 1.50
C VAL A 64 -1.11 0.18 2.61
N SER A 65 -0.45 0.34 3.76
CA SER A 65 -0.64 -0.54 4.93
C SER A 65 -2.06 -0.56 5.49
N LYS A 66 -2.89 0.43 5.14
CA LYS A 66 -4.30 0.56 5.56
C LYS A 66 -5.28 0.34 4.41
N SER A 67 -4.84 -0.32 3.35
CA SER A 67 -5.65 -0.62 2.19
C SER A 67 -6.05 -2.09 2.16
N ARG A 68 -7.04 -2.39 1.32
CA ARG A 68 -7.39 -3.75 0.90
C ARG A 68 -6.90 -4.01 -0.52
N PHE A 69 -6.66 -5.27 -0.82
CA PHE A 69 -6.20 -5.71 -2.13
C PHE A 69 -7.15 -6.71 -2.74
N ASN A 70 -7.32 -6.59 -4.05
CA ASN A 70 -7.94 -7.61 -4.85
C ASN A 70 -6.87 -8.24 -5.75
N LYS A 71 -6.56 -9.53 -5.54
CA LYS A 71 -5.66 -10.35 -6.38
C LYS A 71 -4.18 -9.89 -6.43
N MET A 72 -3.62 -9.43 -5.32
CA MET A 72 -2.23 -8.99 -5.29
C MET A 72 -1.35 -9.84 -4.39
N ASN A 73 -0.13 -10.08 -4.83
CA ASN A 73 0.94 -10.53 -3.97
C ASN A 73 1.62 -9.29 -3.36
N MET A 74 1.54 -9.18 -2.03
CA MET A 74 2.27 -8.13 -1.30
C MET A 74 3.68 -8.62 -1.02
N SER A 75 4.68 -7.82 -1.34
CA SER A 75 6.01 -8.00 -0.80
C SER A 75 6.38 -6.79 0.06
N TYR A 76 6.89 -7.07 1.26
CA TYR A 76 7.55 -6.07 2.08
C TYR A 76 9.03 -6.12 1.75
N ASP A 77 9.65 -4.97 1.44
CA ASP A 77 11.10 -4.91 1.28
C ASP A 77 11.76 -4.72 2.65
N PRO A 78 12.34 -5.76 3.25
CA PRO A 78 12.94 -5.69 4.57
C PRO A 78 14.19 -4.80 4.61
N LYS A 79 14.80 -4.50 3.46
CA LYS A 79 16.03 -3.68 3.37
C LYS A 79 15.81 -2.21 3.72
N PHE A 80 14.56 -1.74 3.69
CA PHE A 80 14.25 -0.33 3.98
C PHE A 80 13.62 -0.10 5.35
N GLY A 81 13.50 -1.13 6.19
CA GLY A 81 12.97 -0.99 7.54
C GLY A 81 11.53 -0.46 7.61
N SER A 82 10.86 -0.28 6.47
CA SER A 82 9.50 0.22 6.43
C SER A 82 8.55 -0.86 5.98
N THR A 83 7.63 -1.20 6.85
CA THR A 83 6.50 -2.11 6.62
C THR A 83 5.43 -1.55 5.67
N HIS A 84 5.71 -0.43 4.99
CA HIS A 84 4.69 0.39 4.35
C HIS A 84 4.81 0.47 2.83
N LYS A 85 5.69 -0.32 2.22
CA LYS A 85 5.89 -0.32 0.78
C LYS A 85 5.28 -1.55 0.16
N ILE A 86 4.52 -1.37 -0.90
CA ILE A 86 4.06 -2.46 -1.73
C ILE A 86 4.79 -2.42 -3.04
N ALA A 87 5.46 -3.53 -3.33
CA ALA A 87 5.87 -3.84 -4.68
C ALA A 87 4.75 -4.64 -5.35
N MET A 88 4.22 -4.13 -6.42
CA MET A 88 3.20 -4.80 -7.21
C MET A 88 3.82 -5.42 -8.45
N PRO A 89 3.77 -6.75 -8.64
CA PRO A 89 4.07 -7.29 -9.95
C PRO A 89 2.98 -6.83 -10.93
N TRP A 90 3.33 -5.97 -11.87
CA TRP A 90 2.41 -5.46 -12.89
C TRP A 90 2.34 -6.38 -14.09
N ASP A 91 2.19 -7.65 -13.85
CA ASP A 91 2.12 -8.64 -14.90
C ASP A 91 0.69 -8.87 -15.44
N GLN A 92 -0.32 -8.38 -14.71
CA GLN A 92 -1.72 -8.55 -15.09
C GLN A 92 -2.55 -7.31 -14.79
N GLY A 93 -3.34 -6.84 -15.74
CA GLY A 93 -4.35 -5.83 -15.50
C GLY A 93 -5.42 -6.28 -14.49
N GLY A 94 -6.04 -5.31 -13.81
CA GLY A 94 -7.14 -5.55 -12.87
C GLY A 94 -6.73 -5.71 -11.40
N ASN A 95 -5.44 -5.57 -11.07
CA ASN A 95 -5.01 -5.45 -9.69
C ASN A 95 -5.50 -4.13 -9.10
N THR A 96 -6.16 -4.20 -7.96
CA THR A 96 -6.81 -3.04 -7.33
C THR A 96 -6.42 -2.89 -5.88
N ILE A 97 -6.09 -1.68 -5.48
CA ILE A 97 -5.91 -1.25 -4.09
C ILE A 97 -7.14 -0.42 -3.72
N ILE A 98 -7.71 -0.66 -2.54
CA ILE A 98 -8.95 -0.02 -2.09
C ILE A 98 -8.74 0.57 -0.70
N TRP A 99 -9.11 1.83 -0.51
CA TRP A 99 -9.21 2.47 0.79
C TRP A 99 -10.64 2.92 1.04
N ASN A 100 -11.07 2.83 2.31
CA ASN A 100 -12.24 3.52 2.79
C ASN A 100 -11.79 4.84 3.42
N LEU A 101 -12.45 5.93 3.09
CA LEU A 101 -12.14 7.25 3.61
C LEU A 101 -13.41 8.01 3.94
N ARG A 102 -13.29 8.99 4.84
CA ARG A 102 -14.36 9.93 5.19
C ARG A 102 -13.97 11.33 4.75
N ILE A 103 -14.86 11.98 4.04
CA ILE A 103 -14.78 13.38 3.71
C ILE A 103 -15.62 14.14 4.73
N ASN A 104 -15.02 15.13 5.41
CA ASN A 104 -15.72 16.01 6.33
C ASN A 104 -16.12 17.33 5.66
N THR A 105 -15.25 17.83 4.80
CA THR A 105 -15.45 19.11 4.09
C THR A 105 -15.65 18.83 2.60
N PRO A 106 -16.82 19.11 2.03
CA PRO A 106 -17.02 19.02 0.58
C PRO A 106 -16.10 19.99 -0.16
N GLY A 107 -15.74 19.64 -1.40
CA GLY A 107 -14.86 20.48 -2.21
C GLY A 107 -14.07 19.68 -3.23
N GLU A 108 -13.20 20.39 -3.92
CA GLU A 108 -12.27 19.81 -4.86
C GLU A 108 -10.99 19.41 -4.13
N TYR A 109 -10.52 18.17 -4.36
CA TYR A 109 -9.35 17.62 -3.71
C TYR A 109 -8.30 17.26 -4.73
N LYS A 110 -7.11 17.77 -4.53
CA LYS A 110 -5.92 17.37 -5.26
C LYS A 110 -5.50 15.99 -4.85
N VAL A 111 -5.27 15.11 -5.82
CA VAL A 111 -4.83 13.74 -5.62
C VAL A 111 -3.35 13.64 -5.89
N ILE A 112 -2.57 13.22 -4.90
CA ILE A 112 -1.11 13.06 -4.99
C ILE A 112 -0.78 11.62 -4.67
N SER A 113 0.02 10.96 -5.52
CA SER A 113 0.55 9.63 -5.23
C SER A 113 2.04 9.69 -4.88
N HIS A 114 2.45 8.96 -3.84
CA HIS A 114 3.86 8.75 -3.48
C HIS A 114 4.29 7.39 -4.02
N GLN A 115 5.04 7.43 -5.10
CA GLN A 115 5.32 6.24 -5.91
C GLN A 115 6.75 6.19 -6.43
N ALA A 116 7.17 4.99 -6.80
CA ALA A 116 8.40 4.75 -7.53
C ALA A 116 8.16 3.68 -8.60
N PHE A 117 8.73 3.88 -9.79
CA PHE A 117 8.61 2.96 -10.92
C PHE A 117 9.98 2.56 -11.45
N ALA A 118 10.19 1.28 -11.58
CA ALA A 118 11.40 0.78 -12.22
C ALA A 118 11.36 1.02 -13.74
N PRO A 119 12.52 1.22 -14.40
CA PRO A 119 12.61 1.21 -15.85
C PRO A 119 12.04 -0.08 -16.45
N GLY A 120 11.41 0.03 -17.61
CA GLY A 120 10.75 -1.10 -18.29
C GLY A 120 9.24 -1.19 -18.05
N LEU A 121 8.66 -0.17 -17.42
CA LEU A 121 7.22 0.02 -17.26
C LEU A 121 6.68 1.17 -18.13
N GLU A 122 7.46 1.59 -19.12
CA GLU A 122 7.08 2.63 -20.07
C GLU A 122 5.78 2.26 -20.77
N GLY A 123 4.81 3.19 -20.77
CA GLY A 123 3.48 2.98 -21.34
C GLY A 123 2.50 2.24 -20.44
N ALA A 124 2.89 1.82 -19.24
CA ALA A 124 1.93 1.36 -18.25
C ALA A 124 0.98 2.51 -17.86
N ARG A 125 -0.26 2.18 -17.52
CA ARG A 125 -1.25 3.14 -17.05
C ARG A 125 -1.96 2.60 -15.83
N TYR A 126 -2.29 3.49 -14.93
CA TYR A 126 -3.16 3.19 -13.79
C TYR A 126 -4.26 4.24 -13.67
N GLN A 127 -5.30 3.89 -12.96
CA GLN A 127 -6.46 4.73 -12.76
C GLN A 127 -6.76 4.84 -11.28
N ILE A 128 -7.05 6.05 -10.83
CA ILE A 128 -7.68 6.30 -9.54
C ILE A 128 -9.16 6.54 -9.78
N ARG A 129 -10.00 5.83 -9.04
CA ARG A 129 -11.46 5.94 -9.11
C ARG A 129 -12.03 6.30 -7.75
N VAL A 130 -12.89 7.32 -7.73
CA VAL A 130 -13.73 7.69 -6.59
C VAL A 130 -15.15 7.90 -7.10
N ASN A 131 -16.11 7.12 -6.61
CA ASN A 131 -17.47 7.11 -7.15
C ASN A 131 -17.47 6.88 -8.68
N HIS A 132 -18.02 7.82 -9.44
CA HIS A 132 -18.06 7.81 -10.91
C HIS A 132 -16.91 8.58 -11.57
N GLN A 133 -16.08 9.28 -10.77
CA GLN A 133 -14.94 10.02 -11.27
C GLN A 133 -13.73 9.11 -11.45
N GLN A 134 -12.95 9.37 -12.51
CA GLN A 134 -11.79 8.56 -12.88
C GLN A 134 -10.66 9.47 -13.30
N LEU A 135 -9.49 9.28 -12.69
CA LEU A 135 -8.26 9.95 -13.08
C LEU A 135 -7.30 8.89 -13.62
N GLU A 136 -6.85 9.06 -14.84
CA GLU A 136 -5.82 8.21 -15.43
C GLU A 136 -4.46 8.87 -15.30
N ALA A 137 -3.46 8.08 -14.94
CA ALA A 137 -2.09 8.52 -14.86
C ALA A 137 -1.14 7.48 -15.45
N ALA A 138 -0.06 8.00 -16.02
CA ALA A 138 1.09 7.20 -16.40
C ALA A 138 2.13 7.22 -15.28
N PRO A 139 2.84 6.10 -15.07
CA PRO A 139 3.96 6.09 -14.15
C PRO A 139 5.07 7.03 -14.61
N VAL A 140 5.64 7.76 -13.66
CA VAL A 140 6.88 8.51 -13.88
C VAL A 140 8.04 7.58 -13.52
N ILE A 141 8.88 7.28 -14.51
CA ILE A 141 9.97 6.32 -14.35
C ILE A 141 11.13 6.97 -13.61
N THR A 142 11.62 6.28 -12.59
CA THR A 142 12.81 6.64 -11.82
C THR A 142 13.98 5.75 -12.21
N GLN A 143 15.21 6.18 -11.88
CA GLN A 143 16.40 5.36 -12.11
C GLN A 143 16.33 4.03 -11.35
N HIS A 144 15.71 4.05 -10.17
CA HIS A 144 15.50 2.85 -9.34
C HIS A 144 14.04 2.83 -8.88
N GLY A 145 13.39 1.67 -8.92
CA GLY A 145 12.02 1.46 -8.41
C GLY A 145 11.85 1.70 -6.89
N ARG A 146 12.79 2.38 -6.28
CA ARG A 146 12.88 2.69 -4.85
C ARG A 146 12.98 4.19 -4.55
N ASP A 147 13.16 5.00 -5.57
CA ASP A 147 13.22 6.46 -5.45
C ASP A 147 11.79 6.99 -5.47
N PHE A 148 11.19 7.11 -4.28
CA PHE A 148 9.83 7.60 -4.14
C PHE A 148 9.78 9.10 -4.38
N PHE A 149 8.79 9.51 -5.15
CA PHE A 149 8.48 10.92 -5.39
C PHE A 149 6.97 11.12 -5.46
N SER A 150 6.57 12.37 -5.30
CA SER A 150 5.17 12.78 -5.33
C SER A 150 4.76 13.11 -6.75
N VAL A 151 3.66 12.53 -7.20
CA VAL A 151 3.06 12.78 -8.51
C VAL A 151 1.66 13.33 -8.33
N ASP A 152 1.43 14.49 -8.93
CA ASP A 152 0.10 15.07 -9.06
C ASP A 152 -0.69 14.27 -10.10
N ILE A 153 -1.80 13.67 -9.67
CA ILE A 153 -2.65 12.82 -10.51
C ILE A 153 -3.80 13.63 -11.12
N GLY A 154 -4.23 14.69 -10.44
CA GLY A 154 -5.37 15.52 -10.83
C GLY A 154 -6.28 15.83 -9.66
N MET A 155 -7.51 16.22 -9.96
CA MET A 155 -8.50 16.69 -9.00
C MET A 155 -9.70 15.75 -8.96
N VAL A 156 -10.29 15.57 -7.78
CA VAL A 156 -11.56 14.88 -7.57
C VAL A 156 -12.50 15.75 -6.77
N GLN A 157 -13.78 15.76 -7.13
CA GLN A 157 -14.81 16.52 -6.46
C GLN A 157 -15.60 15.64 -5.48
N PHE A 158 -15.80 16.16 -4.27
CA PHE A 158 -16.73 15.60 -3.30
C PHE A 158 -17.83 16.62 -3.01
N ASP A 159 -19.06 16.30 -3.40
CA ASP A 159 -20.20 17.23 -3.29
C ASP A 159 -20.77 17.26 -1.87
N GLU A 160 -20.61 16.17 -1.11
CA GLU A 160 -21.18 16.01 0.23
C GLU A 160 -20.16 15.39 1.21
N PRO A 161 -20.28 15.67 2.52
CA PRO A 161 -19.57 14.90 3.53
C PRO A 161 -20.05 13.45 3.53
N GLY A 162 -19.17 12.49 3.77
CA GLY A 162 -19.58 11.09 3.82
C GLY A 162 -18.44 10.11 3.75
N ASP A 163 -18.82 8.84 3.68
CA ASP A 163 -17.89 7.73 3.52
C ASP A 163 -17.77 7.37 2.04
N TYR A 164 -16.54 7.28 1.58
CA TYR A 164 -16.19 7.03 0.19
C TYR A 164 -15.21 5.86 0.07
N LYS A 165 -15.11 5.33 -1.16
CA LYS A 165 -14.07 4.37 -1.52
C LYS A 165 -13.19 4.96 -2.61
N LEU A 166 -11.89 4.99 -2.37
CA LEU A 166 -10.90 5.28 -3.39
C LEU A 166 -10.28 3.96 -3.85
N GLN A 167 -10.23 3.77 -5.15
CA GLN A 167 -9.63 2.60 -5.79
C GLN A 167 -8.50 3.04 -6.70
N LEU A 168 -7.34 2.43 -6.55
CA LEU A 168 -6.27 2.52 -7.54
C LEU A 168 -6.22 1.20 -8.29
N MET A 169 -6.34 1.26 -9.61
CA MET A 169 -6.42 0.09 -10.47
C MET A 169 -5.42 0.18 -11.62
N MET A 170 -4.77 -0.93 -11.90
CA MET A 170 -3.94 -1.06 -13.08
C MET A 170 -4.80 -1.28 -14.31
N LEU A 171 -4.57 -0.45 -15.33
CA LEU A 171 -5.24 -0.58 -16.62
C LEU A 171 -4.49 -1.53 -17.54
N ASP A 172 -3.19 -1.32 -17.68
CA ASP A 172 -2.34 -2.09 -18.58
C ASP A 172 -1.25 -2.82 -17.80
N GLY A 173 -1.15 -4.12 -18.00
CA GLY A 173 -0.09 -4.93 -17.41
C GLY A 173 1.24 -4.79 -18.13
N ALA A 174 2.34 -5.07 -17.45
CA ALA A 174 3.70 -4.99 -18.01
C ALA A 174 3.93 -5.88 -19.25
N ARG A 175 3.08 -6.89 -19.48
CA ARG A 175 3.13 -7.74 -20.68
C ARG A 175 2.67 -7.03 -21.95
N ALA A 176 1.91 -5.96 -21.84
CA ALA A 176 1.46 -5.17 -22.99
C ALA A 176 2.61 -4.36 -23.61
N ILE A 177 3.72 -4.18 -22.89
CA ILE A 177 4.85 -3.39 -23.35
C ILE A 177 5.82 -4.31 -24.11
N LYS A 178 5.78 -4.27 -25.43
CA LYS A 178 6.78 -4.93 -26.29
C LYS A 178 8.16 -4.35 -25.96
N GLY A 179 9.08 -5.21 -25.53
CA GLY A 179 10.49 -4.86 -25.30
C GLY A 179 10.90 -4.62 -23.85
N ALA A 180 9.99 -4.71 -22.90
CA ALA A 180 10.38 -4.65 -21.50
C ALA A 180 11.26 -5.87 -21.15
N SER A 181 12.58 -5.69 -21.11
CA SER A 181 13.54 -6.73 -20.80
C SER A 181 13.51 -7.10 -19.32
N LYS A 182 13.76 -8.35 -19.00
CA LYS A 182 14.15 -8.74 -17.64
C LYS A 182 15.44 -8.02 -17.32
N ASP A 183 15.41 -7.16 -16.30
CA ASP A 183 16.64 -6.62 -15.74
C ASP A 183 17.54 -7.78 -15.30
N ARG A 184 18.83 -7.70 -15.60
CA ARG A 184 19.84 -8.69 -15.21
C ARG A 184 19.98 -8.85 -13.70
N SER A 185 19.46 -7.91 -12.91
CA SER A 185 19.48 -7.92 -11.45
C SER A 185 18.42 -8.83 -10.83
N GLY A 186 17.51 -9.42 -11.63
CA GLY A 186 16.40 -10.23 -11.12
C GLY A 186 15.32 -9.45 -10.39
N TYR A 187 15.42 -8.12 -10.35
CA TYR A 187 14.37 -7.25 -9.81
C TYR A 187 13.21 -7.23 -10.80
N HIS A 188 12.09 -7.69 -10.31
CA HIS A 188 10.85 -7.67 -11.07
C HIS A 188 10.44 -6.21 -11.39
N ARG A 189 9.77 -6.03 -12.51
CA ARG A 189 9.12 -4.79 -12.91
C ARG A 189 8.16 -4.37 -11.82
N GLU A 190 8.61 -3.48 -10.95
CA GLU A 190 7.89 -3.17 -9.72
C GLU A 190 7.38 -1.74 -9.77
N PHE A 191 6.08 -1.62 -9.63
CA PHE A 191 5.45 -0.40 -9.17
C PHE A 191 5.46 -0.42 -7.65
N SER A 192 6.10 0.55 -7.05
CA SER A 192 6.10 0.71 -5.60
C SER A 192 5.23 1.91 -5.25
N LEU A 193 4.16 1.69 -4.50
CA LEU A 193 3.30 2.74 -3.98
C LEU A 193 3.44 2.79 -2.47
N GLN A 194 3.65 3.99 -1.92
CA GLN A 194 3.71 4.22 -0.48
C GLN A 194 2.36 4.70 0.06
N SER A 195 1.79 5.70 -0.59
CA SER A 195 0.49 6.27 -0.22
C SER A 195 -0.13 7.04 -1.39
N VAL A 196 -1.42 7.29 -1.26
CA VAL A 196 -2.13 8.35 -1.97
C VAL A 196 -2.53 9.41 -0.95
N GLU A 197 -2.51 10.66 -1.31
CA GLU A 197 -2.95 11.78 -0.46
C GLU A 197 -4.02 12.59 -1.18
N LEU A 198 -5.01 13.04 -0.42
CA LEU A 198 -6.04 13.97 -0.86
C LEU A 198 -5.87 15.27 -0.10
N HIS A 199 -5.71 16.37 -0.82
CA HIS A 199 -5.54 17.71 -0.26
C HIS A 199 -6.68 18.59 -0.75
N LEU A 200 -7.51 19.12 0.16
CA LEU A 200 -8.56 20.06 -0.19
C LEU A 200 -7.95 21.31 -0.83
N ASP A 201 -8.39 21.64 -2.04
CA ASP A 201 -8.04 22.88 -2.73
C ASP A 201 -8.85 24.04 -2.13
N LYS A 202 -8.16 25.05 -1.59
CA LYS A 202 -8.77 26.18 -0.83
C LYS A 202 -8.67 27.47 -1.60
#